data_e846022ff1b5c683ad85675619d8fe7b
#
_entry.id   e846022ff1b5c683ad85675619d8fe7b
#
_cell.length_a   1.000
_cell.length_b   1.000
_cell.length_c   1.000
_cell.angle_alpha   90.00
_cell.angle_beta   90.00
_cell.angle_gamma   90.00
#
_symmetry.space_group_name_H-M   'P 1'
#
loop_
_entity.id
_entity.type
_entity.pdbx_description
1 polymer ?
#
loop_
_entity_poly.entity_id
_entity_poly.type
_entity_poly.pdbx_seq_one_letter_code
_entity_poly.pdbx_strand_id
1 'polypeptide(L)'
;MEIRSDDGARVRIRPVGYQPGIDPPDDPERAAPGWQDWLLIEVDARTADGQTWSHHYPSLLVEEARALSSWLHGQAIAAAGPTPPPAMVRFTEPNLALRTRAIRRRRLELTVEFSAESLPPWMRRPATAVYPLLLTVSADALTVAADQWAGHCEAYPPRTRSRFPVDGPLPHRRRAG
;
A
#
# COMPACT_ATOMS: atom_id res chain seq x y z
N MET A 1 -6.24 8.22 -0.87
CA MET A 1 -6.08 8.40 -2.32
C MET A 1 -7.28 7.88 -3.08
N GLU A 2 -7.56 8.48 -4.23
CA GLU A 2 -8.55 7.96 -5.17
C GLU A 2 -7.92 7.86 -6.56
N ILE A 3 -8.12 6.73 -7.22
CA ILE A 3 -7.63 6.44 -8.57
C ILE A 3 -8.82 6.09 -9.45
N ARG A 4 -8.95 6.77 -10.58
CA ARG A 4 -10.02 6.58 -11.55
C ARG A 4 -9.46 6.18 -12.90
N SER A 5 -10.12 5.26 -13.56
CA SER A 5 -9.87 4.84 -14.93
C SER A 5 -10.88 5.50 -15.88
N ASP A 6 -10.48 5.65 -17.13
CA ASP A 6 -11.35 6.27 -18.16
C ASP A 6 -12.61 5.45 -18.46
N ASP A 7 -12.59 4.14 -18.22
CA ASP A 7 -13.72 3.23 -18.42
C ASP A 7 -14.75 3.26 -17.27
N GLY A 8 -14.53 4.11 -16.26
CA GLY A 8 -15.41 4.25 -15.09
C GLY A 8 -15.05 3.38 -13.89
N ALA A 9 -14.07 2.47 -14.02
CA ALA A 9 -13.51 1.76 -12.88
C ALA A 9 -12.81 2.75 -11.93
N ARG A 10 -12.89 2.49 -10.64
CA ARG A 10 -12.23 3.33 -9.64
C ARG A 10 -11.91 2.55 -8.36
N VAL A 11 -10.92 3.02 -7.65
CA VAL A 11 -10.63 2.58 -6.28
C VAL A 11 -10.31 3.80 -5.41
N ARG A 12 -10.88 3.84 -4.22
CA ARG A 12 -10.49 4.76 -3.15
C ARG A 12 -9.91 3.94 -2.01
N ILE A 13 -8.72 4.30 -1.57
CA ILE A 13 -8.01 3.63 -0.47
C ILE A 13 -7.59 4.71 0.53
N ARG A 14 -7.88 4.51 1.81
CA ARG A 14 -7.49 5.44 2.87
C ARG A 14 -7.23 4.71 4.20
N PRO A 15 -6.22 5.11 4.97
CA PRO A 15 -6.12 4.73 6.35
C PRO A 15 -7.21 5.46 7.14
N VAL A 16 -7.86 4.78 8.07
CA VAL A 16 -8.96 5.33 8.88
C VAL A 16 -8.70 5.18 10.37
N GLY A 17 -7.63 4.53 10.77
CA GLY A 17 -7.24 4.34 12.16
C GLY A 17 -6.12 3.32 12.28
N TYR A 18 -5.66 3.18 13.51
CA TYR A 18 -4.87 1.99 13.88
C TYR A 18 -5.80 0.86 14.27
N GLN A 19 -5.35 -0.37 14.09
CA GLN A 19 -6.09 -1.54 14.56
C GLN A 19 -6.33 -1.43 16.07
N PRO A 20 -7.59 -1.49 16.55
CA PRO A 20 -7.89 -1.47 17.97
C PRO A 20 -7.64 -2.84 18.61
N GLY A 21 -7.45 -2.86 19.94
CA GLY A 21 -7.45 -4.10 20.72
C GLY A 21 -6.22 -4.99 20.51
N ILE A 22 -5.12 -4.44 19.99
CA ILE A 22 -3.84 -5.13 20.06
C ILE A 22 -3.26 -4.87 21.44
N ASP A 23 -3.51 -5.80 22.36
CA ASP A 23 -2.88 -5.76 23.68
C ASP A 23 -1.37 -5.94 23.53
N PRO A 24 -0.57 -5.22 24.34
CA PRO A 24 0.88 -5.45 24.37
C PRO A 24 1.12 -6.94 24.70
N PRO A 25 2.05 -7.60 23.99
CA PRO A 25 2.43 -8.96 24.37
C PRO A 25 2.98 -8.94 25.79
N ASP A 26 2.82 -10.04 26.52
CA ASP A 26 3.35 -10.22 27.88
C ASP A 26 4.84 -9.91 27.96
N ASP A 27 5.57 -10.13 26.87
CA ASP A 27 6.96 -9.77 26.70
C ASP A 27 7.15 -8.84 25.49
N PRO A 28 7.19 -7.49 25.71
CA PRO A 28 7.39 -6.52 24.64
C PRO A 28 8.70 -6.71 23.84
N GLU A 29 9.69 -7.39 24.40
CA GLU A 29 10.96 -7.66 23.73
C GLU A 29 10.84 -8.76 22.67
N ARG A 30 9.82 -9.60 22.79
CA ARG A 30 9.49 -10.66 21.84
C ARG A 30 8.44 -10.23 20.80
N ALA A 31 7.89 -9.04 20.96
CA ALA A 31 6.95 -8.51 19.97
C ALA A 31 7.62 -8.39 18.61
N ALA A 32 6.92 -8.80 17.56
CA ALA A 32 7.37 -8.53 16.20
C ALA A 32 7.49 -7.01 15.99
N PRO A 33 8.52 -6.51 15.29
CA PRO A 33 8.62 -5.09 14.96
C PRO A 33 7.32 -4.58 14.29
N GLY A 34 6.81 -3.44 14.76
CA GLY A 34 5.63 -2.82 14.17
C GLY A 34 4.27 -3.43 14.58
N TRP A 35 4.21 -4.35 15.55
CA TRP A 35 2.96 -4.98 15.96
C TRP A 35 1.85 -3.99 16.35
N GLN A 36 2.19 -2.77 16.83
CA GLN A 36 1.24 -1.69 17.15
C GLN A 36 0.91 -0.79 15.96
N ASP A 37 1.58 -0.98 14.85
CA ASP A 37 1.56 -0.07 13.70
C ASP A 37 0.64 -0.55 12.56
N TRP A 38 -0.24 -1.52 12.84
CA TRP A 38 -1.25 -1.94 11.89
C TRP A 38 -2.29 -0.85 11.67
N LEU A 39 -2.51 -0.50 10.42
CA LEU A 39 -3.51 0.46 9.97
C LEU A 39 -4.76 -0.25 9.47
N LEU A 40 -5.90 0.20 9.96
CA LEU A 40 -7.19 -0.07 9.34
C LEU A 40 -7.26 0.69 8.02
N ILE A 41 -7.45 -0.05 6.94
CA ILE A 41 -7.58 0.48 5.60
C ILE A 41 -9.01 0.32 5.14
N GLU A 42 -9.63 1.44 4.77
CA GLU A 42 -10.91 1.45 4.08
C GLU A 42 -10.66 1.51 2.57
N VAL A 43 -11.32 0.63 1.86
CA VAL A 43 -11.30 0.58 0.40
C VAL A 43 -12.73 0.64 -0.11
N ASP A 44 -13.00 1.54 -1.06
CA ASP A 44 -14.20 1.54 -1.89
C ASP A 44 -13.78 1.30 -3.33
N ALA A 45 -14.32 0.28 -3.94
CA ALA A 45 -13.99 -0.12 -5.30
C ALA A 45 -15.22 -0.17 -6.19
N ARG A 46 -15.01 0.14 -7.47
CA ARG A 46 -16.02 0.04 -8.52
C ARG A 46 -15.38 -0.51 -9.79
N THR A 47 -16.02 -1.49 -10.38
CA THR A 47 -15.64 -2.04 -11.68
C THR A 47 -16.12 -1.16 -12.83
N ALA A 48 -15.62 -1.38 -14.05
CA ALA A 48 -16.04 -0.67 -15.24
C ALA A 48 -17.53 -0.92 -15.59
N ASP A 49 -18.05 -2.13 -15.28
CA ASP A 49 -19.46 -2.50 -15.45
C ASP A 49 -20.36 -2.01 -14.30
N GLY A 50 -19.80 -1.27 -13.34
CA GLY A 50 -20.54 -0.56 -12.32
C GLY A 50 -20.78 -1.32 -11.00
N GLN A 51 -20.29 -2.56 -10.84
CA GLN A 51 -20.36 -3.27 -9.59
C GLN A 51 -19.50 -2.56 -8.53
N THR A 52 -19.97 -2.53 -7.28
CA THR A 52 -19.28 -1.83 -6.19
C THR A 52 -19.16 -2.72 -4.96
N TRP A 53 -18.05 -2.57 -4.24
CA TRP A 53 -17.88 -3.16 -2.90
C TRP A 53 -16.99 -2.28 -2.06
N SER A 54 -17.05 -2.48 -0.77
CA SER A 54 -16.15 -1.86 0.20
C SER A 54 -15.51 -2.90 1.10
N HIS A 55 -14.37 -2.53 1.64
CA HIS A 55 -13.56 -3.35 2.53
C HIS A 55 -13.00 -2.45 3.64
N HIS A 56 -13.00 -2.97 4.87
CA HIS A 56 -12.46 -2.28 6.02
C HIS A 56 -11.76 -3.30 6.93
N TYR A 57 -10.43 -3.34 6.86
CA TYR A 57 -9.63 -4.35 7.53
C TYR A 57 -8.21 -3.84 7.83
N PRO A 58 -7.52 -4.37 8.85
CA PRO A 58 -6.09 -4.13 9.02
C PRO A 58 -5.33 -4.70 7.82
N SER A 59 -4.74 -3.82 7.01
CA SER A 59 -4.17 -4.25 5.72
C SER A 59 -2.73 -3.82 5.52
N LEU A 60 -2.26 -2.79 6.20
CA LEU A 60 -0.90 -2.27 6.06
C LEU A 60 -0.29 -1.92 7.40
N LEU A 61 1.00 -2.14 7.53
CA LEU A 61 1.80 -1.50 8.56
C LEU A 61 2.05 -0.02 8.17
N VAL A 62 2.30 0.84 9.15
CA VAL A 62 2.63 2.26 8.91
C VAL A 62 3.80 2.41 7.93
N GLU A 63 4.85 1.61 8.08
CA GLU A 63 6.00 1.65 7.19
C GLU A 63 5.65 1.21 5.75
N GLU A 64 4.79 0.23 5.61
CA GLU A 64 4.29 -0.21 4.29
C GLU A 64 3.44 0.88 3.63
N ALA A 65 2.59 1.57 4.42
CA ALA A 65 1.80 2.68 3.93
C ALA A 65 2.68 3.84 3.42
N ARG A 66 3.78 4.16 4.12
CA ARG A 66 4.76 5.14 3.67
C ARG A 66 5.51 4.69 2.42
N ALA A 67 5.94 3.42 2.39
CA ALA A 67 6.61 2.84 1.22
C ALA A 67 5.70 2.85 -0.02
N LEU A 68 4.40 2.66 0.15
CA LEU A 68 3.42 2.73 -0.95
C LEU A 68 3.41 4.11 -1.62
N SER A 69 3.49 5.22 -0.86
CA SER A 69 3.61 6.56 -1.45
C SER A 69 4.82 6.69 -2.35
N SER A 70 5.99 6.28 -1.84
CA SER A 70 7.24 6.31 -2.61
C SER A 70 7.17 5.42 -3.85
N TRP A 71 6.55 4.25 -3.73
CA TRP A 71 6.36 3.34 -4.86
C TRP A 71 5.47 3.96 -5.94
N LEU A 72 4.33 4.56 -5.58
CA LEU A 72 3.43 5.23 -6.53
C LEU A 72 4.12 6.38 -7.27
N HIS A 73 4.87 7.24 -6.57
CA HIS A 73 5.67 8.28 -7.19
C HIS A 73 6.73 7.71 -8.15
N GLY A 74 7.42 6.66 -7.74
CA GLY A 74 8.40 5.96 -8.58
C GLY A 74 7.76 5.43 -9.87
N GLN A 75 6.55 4.86 -9.80
CA GLN A 75 5.84 4.39 -10.97
C GLN A 75 5.37 5.54 -11.88
N ALA A 76 4.93 6.66 -11.31
CA ALA A 76 4.54 7.85 -12.08
C ALA A 76 5.75 8.43 -12.84
N ILE A 77 6.91 8.53 -12.21
CA ILE A 77 8.15 8.97 -12.84
C ILE A 77 8.57 8.00 -13.94
N ALA A 78 8.57 6.70 -13.65
CA ALA A 78 8.94 5.66 -14.61
C ALA A 78 8.04 5.67 -15.85
N ALA A 79 6.74 5.96 -15.68
CA ALA A 79 5.78 6.08 -16.79
C ALA A 79 6.08 7.22 -17.75
N ALA A 80 6.82 8.24 -17.32
CA ALA A 80 7.29 9.32 -18.18
C ALA A 80 8.47 8.89 -19.07
N GLY A 81 9.13 7.78 -18.75
CA GLY A 81 10.23 7.20 -19.50
C GLY A 81 9.79 6.36 -20.70
N PRO A 82 10.75 5.85 -21.48
CA PRO A 82 10.46 5.14 -22.73
C PRO A 82 9.73 3.81 -22.52
N THR A 83 10.02 3.06 -21.50
CA THR A 83 9.34 1.79 -21.16
C THR A 83 9.65 1.40 -19.72
N PRO A 84 8.82 1.77 -18.75
CA PRO A 84 9.03 1.32 -17.38
C PRO A 84 8.84 -0.19 -17.28
N PRO A 85 9.67 -0.89 -16.49
CA PRO A 85 9.46 -2.31 -16.24
C PRO A 85 8.17 -2.53 -15.44
N PRO A 86 7.50 -3.68 -15.58
CA PRO A 86 6.43 -4.07 -14.67
C PRO A 86 6.93 -4.04 -13.23
N ALA A 87 6.15 -3.48 -12.33
CA ALA A 87 6.48 -3.42 -10.92
C ALA A 87 5.29 -3.85 -10.07
N MET A 88 5.58 -4.40 -8.90
CA MET A 88 4.59 -4.89 -7.95
C MET A 88 5.00 -4.53 -6.54
N VAL A 89 4.02 -4.13 -5.73
CA VAL A 89 4.15 -4.02 -4.28
C VAL A 89 3.15 -4.96 -3.61
N ARG A 90 3.63 -5.69 -2.63
CA ARG A 90 2.86 -6.57 -1.75
C ARG A 90 3.08 -6.16 -0.32
N PHE A 91 2.13 -6.45 0.53
CA PHE A 91 2.16 -6.12 1.95
C PHE A 91 2.21 -7.38 2.80
N THR A 92 2.55 -7.21 4.06
CA THR A 92 2.60 -8.31 5.04
C THR A 92 1.24 -9.01 5.15
N GLU A 93 0.15 -8.22 5.19
CA GLU A 93 -1.20 -8.76 5.05
C GLU A 93 -1.51 -8.94 3.55
N PRO A 94 -1.77 -10.17 3.08
CA PRO A 94 -1.88 -10.44 1.64
C PRO A 94 -3.22 -10.04 1.03
N ASN A 95 -4.07 -9.31 1.76
CA ASN A 95 -5.41 -8.96 1.27
C ASN A 95 -5.41 -7.89 0.17
N LEU A 96 -4.32 -7.12 0.04
CA LEU A 96 -4.11 -6.12 -1.01
C LEU A 96 -2.74 -6.27 -1.66
N ALA A 97 -2.67 -6.02 -2.97
CA ALA A 97 -1.42 -5.80 -3.68
C ALA A 97 -1.65 -4.83 -4.85
N LEU A 98 -0.61 -4.14 -5.28
CA LEU A 98 -0.69 -3.27 -6.45
C LEU A 98 0.40 -3.66 -7.46
N ARG A 99 0.03 -3.63 -8.73
CA ARG A 99 0.94 -3.92 -9.83
C ARG A 99 0.76 -2.88 -10.93
N THR A 100 1.86 -2.46 -11.55
CA THR A 100 1.84 -1.57 -12.72
C THR A 100 2.44 -2.25 -13.93
N ARG A 101 1.89 -1.89 -15.09
CA ARG A 101 2.44 -2.20 -16.40
C ARG A 101 2.31 -0.98 -17.31
N ALA A 102 3.39 -0.60 -17.97
CA ALA A 102 3.33 0.48 -18.95
C ALA A 102 2.44 0.09 -20.13
N ILE A 103 1.62 1.03 -20.58
CA ILE A 103 0.86 0.86 -21.80
C ILE A 103 1.54 1.66 -22.93
N ARG A 104 1.30 2.92 -23.04
CA ARG A 104 1.89 3.87 -24.00
C ARG A 104 1.59 5.31 -23.59
N ARG A 105 2.37 6.28 -24.06
CA ARG A 105 2.10 7.72 -23.95
C ARG A 105 1.84 8.19 -22.51
N ARG A 106 2.74 7.85 -21.56
CA ARG A 106 2.63 8.22 -20.14
C ARG A 106 1.38 7.63 -19.45
N ARG A 107 0.89 6.49 -19.93
CA ARG A 107 -0.22 5.77 -19.32
C ARG A 107 0.25 4.42 -18.78
N LEU A 108 -0.33 4.05 -17.68
CA LEU A 108 -0.09 2.81 -16.96
C LEU A 108 -1.40 2.02 -16.84
N GLU A 109 -1.28 0.72 -16.91
CA GLU A 109 -2.26 -0.17 -16.32
C GLU A 109 -1.85 -0.39 -14.87
N LEU A 110 -2.68 0.07 -13.95
CA LEU A 110 -2.58 -0.24 -12.54
C LEU A 110 -3.58 -1.35 -12.24
N THR A 111 -3.09 -2.45 -11.69
CA THR A 111 -3.94 -3.52 -11.16
C THR A 111 -3.93 -3.43 -9.65
N VAL A 112 -5.10 -3.32 -9.03
CA VAL A 112 -5.28 -3.52 -7.59
C VAL A 112 -5.80 -4.95 -7.40
N GLU A 113 -5.02 -5.77 -6.72
CA GLU A 113 -5.35 -7.17 -6.43
C GLU A 113 -6.00 -7.25 -5.05
N PHE A 114 -7.18 -7.83 -4.99
CA PHE A 114 -7.93 -8.09 -3.76
C PHE A 114 -7.94 -9.59 -3.49
N SER A 115 -7.66 -9.98 -2.25
CA SER A 115 -7.68 -11.38 -1.82
C SER A 115 -8.17 -11.51 -0.38
N ALA A 116 -8.43 -12.71 0.08
CA ALA A 116 -8.93 -12.99 1.42
C ALA A 116 -10.16 -12.12 1.79
N GLU A 117 -10.07 -11.30 2.84
CA GLU A 117 -11.16 -10.48 3.36
C GLU A 117 -11.56 -9.35 2.41
N SER A 118 -10.66 -8.92 1.53
CA SER A 118 -10.90 -7.81 0.58
C SER A 118 -11.63 -8.24 -0.69
N LEU A 119 -11.87 -9.53 -0.91
CA LEU A 119 -12.57 -10.03 -2.09
C LEU A 119 -13.97 -9.43 -2.23
N PRO A 120 -14.42 -9.14 -3.47
CA PRO A 120 -15.79 -8.75 -3.72
C PRO A 120 -16.79 -9.79 -3.19
N PRO A 121 -17.94 -9.38 -2.65
CA PRO A 121 -18.90 -10.29 -2.00
C PRO A 121 -19.53 -11.33 -2.94
N TRP A 122 -19.53 -11.07 -4.26
CA TRP A 122 -20.02 -12.01 -5.26
C TRP A 122 -19.00 -13.09 -5.63
N MET A 123 -17.75 -12.97 -5.21
CA MET A 123 -16.75 -14.01 -5.44
C MET A 123 -16.87 -15.12 -4.39
N ARG A 124 -16.83 -16.38 -4.88
CA ARG A 124 -16.59 -17.51 -3.98
C ARG A 124 -15.17 -17.40 -3.44
N ARG A 125 -14.98 -17.70 -2.16
CA ARG A 125 -13.73 -17.54 -1.41
C ARG A 125 -12.91 -18.84 -1.30
N PRO A 126 -12.30 -19.41 -2.37
CA PRO A 126 -11.20 -20.32 -2.13
C PRO A 126 -10.02 -19.52 -1.55
N ALA A 127 -9.23 -20.14 -0.69
CA ALA A 127 -8.10 -19.46 -0.01
C ALA A 127 -7.08 -18.81 -0.95
N THR A 128 -7.08 -19.18 -2.22
CA THR A 128 -6.17 -18.66 -3.26
C THR A 128 -6.85 -17.70 -4.24
N ALA A 129 -8.10 -17.30 -3.98
CA ALA A 129 -8.81 -16.40 -4.88
C ALA A 129 -8.17 -15.00 -4.86
N VAL A 130 -7.98 -14.43 -6.04
CA VAL A 130 -7.55 -13.04 -6.24
C VAL A 130 -8.49 -12.40 -7.25
N TYR A 131 -8.97 -11.22 -6.93
CA TYR A 131 -9.76 -10.39 -7.84
C TYR A 131 -8.92 -9.21 -8.32
N PRO A 132 -8.56 -9.11 -9.60
CA PRO A 132 -7.83 -7.98 -10.15
C PRO A 132 -8.81 -6.88 -10.59
N LEU A 133 -8.70 -5.69 -10.02
CA LEU A 133 -9.33 -4.48 -10.54
C LEU A 133 -8.32 -3.74 -11.42
N LEU A 134 -8.61 -3.65 -12.73
CA LEU A 134 -7.75 -3.00 -13.70
C LEU A 134 -8.15 -1.53 -13.86
N LEU A 135 -7.17 -0.64 -13.83
CA LEU A 135 -7.33 0.80 -13.97
C LEU A 135 -6.32 1.33 -14.98
N THR A 136 -6.80 2.01 -16.02
CA THR A 136 -5.92 2.72 -16.94
C THR A 136 -5.75 4.16 -16.46
N VAL A 137 -4.54 4.53 -16.07
CA VAL A 137 -4.24 5.81 -15.41
C VAL A 137 -3.13 6.57 -16.12
N SER A 138 -3.12 7.89 -16.03
CA SER A 138 -1.97 8.71 -16.44
C SER A 138 -0.92 8.79 -15.33
N ALA A 139 0.31 9.10 -15.71
CA ALA A 139 1.38 9.38 -14.76
C ALA A 139 0.99 10.51 -13.80
N ASP A 140 0.37 11.57 -14.30
CA ASP A 140 -0.03 12.72 -13.50
C ASP A 140 -1.12 12.35 -12.48
N ALA A 141 -2.12 11.55 -12.89
CA ALA A 141 -3.15 11.04 -11.97
C ALA A 141 -2.55 10.15 -10.87
N LEU A 142 -1.52 9.37 -11.21
CA LEU A 142 -0.83 8.52 -10.23
C LEU A 142 0.00 9.37 -9.25
N THR A 143 0.63 10.45 -9.71
CA THR A 143 1.31 11.42 -8.83
C THR A 143 0.34 12.05 -7.84
N VAL A 144 -0.82 12.53 -8.31
CA VAL A 144 -1.86 13.10 -7.43
C VAL A 144 -2.34 12.07 -6.41
N ALA A 145 -2.54 10.82 -6.81
CA ALA A 145 -2.94 9.76 -5.89
C ALA A 145 -1.86 9.49 -4.82
N ALA A 146 -0.57 9.51 -5.21
CA ALA A 146 0.55 9.35 -4.30
C ALA A 146 0.62 10.48 -3.27
N ASP A 147 0.42 11.74 -3.70
CA ASP A 147 0.39 12.90 -2.80
C ASP A 147 -0.80 12.83 -1.82
N GLN A 148 -1.98 12.48 -2.31
CA GLN A 148 -3.16 12.27 -1.45
C GLN A 148 -2.91 11.17 -0.42
N TRP A 149 -2.25 10.07 -0.84
CA TRP A 149 -1.92 8.97 0.06
C TRP A 149 -0.91 9.41 1.12
N ALA A 150 0.16 10.10 0.73
CA ALA A 150 1.15 10.66 1.66
C ALA A 150 0.48 11.54 2.72
N GLY A 151 -0.37 12.47 2.31
CA GLY A 151 -1.10 13.36 3.23
C GLY A 151 -2.02 12.60 4.20
N HIS A 152 -2.68 11.52 3.75
CA HIS A 152 -3.45 10.68 4.67
C HIS A 152 -2.58 9.96 5.70
N CYS A 153 -1.37 9.53 5.31
CA CYS A 153 -0.45 8.81 6.20
C CYS A 153 0.17 9.71 7.28
N GLU A 154 0.22 11.03 7.08
CA GLU A 154 0.74 11.98 8.08
C GLU A 154 -0.02 11.91 9.41
N ALA A 155 -1.31 11.59 9.39
CA ALA A 155 -2.12 11.43 10.59
C ALA A 155 -1.77 10.16 11.40
N TYR A 156 -0.96 9.26 10.85
CA TYR A 156 -0.64 7.96 11.43
C TYR A 156 0.87 7.74 11.54
N PRO A 157 1.55 8.41 12.51
CA PRO A 157 2.99 8.18 12.75
C PRO A 157 3.22 6.79 13.36
N PRO A 158 4.43 6.19 13.18
CA PRO A 158 4.78 4.95 13.86
C PRO A 158 4.62 5.09 15.38
N ARG A 159 3.98 4.11 16.01
CA ARG A 159 3.78 4.04 17.47
C ARG A 159 4.93 3.31 18.16
N THR A 160 5.52 2.34 17.46
CA THR A 160 6.72 1.67 17.92
C THR A 160 7.94 2.56 17.66
N ARG A 161 8.68 2.88 18.73
CA ARG A 161 9.99 3.54 18.55
C ARG A 161 10.88 2.60 17.75
N SER A 162 11.45 3.09 16.64
CA SER A 162 12.50 2.38 15.93
C SER A 162 13.61 2.04 16.94
N ARG A 163 13.90 0.77 17.14
CA ARG A 163 15.02 0.31 18.00
C ARG A 163 16.39 0.58 17.37
N PHE A 164 16.42 1.10 16.16
CA PHE A 164 17.67 1.53 15.53
C PHE A 164 17.80 3.05 15.72
N PRO A 165 18.70 3.53 16.60
CA PRO A 165 19.09 4.92 16.58
C PRO A 165 19.75 5.17 15.21
N VAL A 166 19.06 5.90 14.36
CA VAL A 166 19.67 6.55 13.20
C VAL A 166 20.54 7.62 13.80
N ASP A 167 21.86 7.50 13.64
CA ASP A 167 22.91 8.38 14.15
C ASP A 167 23.51 8.03 15.52
N GLY A 168 24.33 6.98 15.52
CA GLY A 168 25.46 6.85 16.41
C GLY A 168 26.75 6.71 15.59
N PRO A 169 27.81 7.50 15.87
CA PRO A 169 29.08 7.30 15.14
C PRO A 169 29.61 5.91 15.40
N LEU A 170 30.01 5.22 14.33
CA LEU A 170 30.64 3.89 14.37
C LEU A 170 31.79 3.91 15.38
N PRO A 171 31.88 2.93 16.29
CA PRO A 171 33.00 2.84 17.21
C PRO A 171 34.30 2.65 16.42
N HIS A 172 35.19 3.63 16.50
CA HIS A 172 36.54 3.52 15.96
C HIS A 172 37.21 2.28 16.57
N ARG A 173 37.48 1.28 15.75
CA ARG A 173 38.34 0.15 16.11
C ARG A 173 39.71 0.74 16.50
N ARG A 174 40.01 0.76 17.79
CA ARG A 174 41.39 0.94 18.27
C ARG A 174 42.21 -0.25 17.77
N ARG A 175 43.18 0.04 16.88
CA ARG A 175 44.25 -0.93 16.59
C ARG A 175 45.06 -1.11 17.85
N ALA A 176 45.09 -2.34 18.36
CA ALA A 176 46.09 -2.74 19.34
C ALA A 176 47.44 -2.80 18.63
N GLY A 177 48.43 -2.07 19.16
CA GLY A 177 49.83 -2.20 18.84
C GLY A 177 50.45 -3.38 19.59
#